data_cb4d6deeedb63aac03427e42091a979a
#
_entry.id   cb4d6deeedb63aac03427e42091a979a
#
_cell.length_a   1.000
_cell.length_b   1.000
_cell.length_c   1.000
_cell.angle_alpha   90.00
_cell.angle_beta   90.00
_cell.angle_gamma   90.00
#
_symmetry.space_group_name_H-M   'P 1'
#
loop_
_entity.id
_entity.type
_entity.pdbx_description
1 polymer ?
#
loop_
_entity_poly.entity_id
_entity_poly.type
_entity_poly.pdbx_seq_one_letter_code
_entity_poly.pdbx_strand_id
1 'polypeptide(L)'
;MKILVTNDDGIEAAGLKAMEEIARGLSNSRNSVLVVAPQENQSAKSNSITYNKPFQVRKINDLRYAVDGTPTDCVIFAMDHLMREQKPDLILSG
;
A
#
# COMPACT_ATOMS: atom_id res chain seq x y z
N MET A 1 17.12 -2.74 2.62
CA MET A 1 16.33 -1.91 1.69
C MET A 1 14.88 -1.86 2.16
N LYS A 2 14.34 -0.69 2.30
CA LYS A 2 12.95 -0.51 2.70
C LYS A 2 12.07 -0.35 1.47
N ILE A 3 11.03 -1.18 1.36
CA ILE A 3 10.19 -1.21 0.17
C ILE A 3 8.72 -1.00 0.56
N LEU A 4 8.07 -0.11 -0.14
CA LEU A 4 6.62 0.08 -0.05
C LEU A 4 5.96 -0.58 -1.25
N VAL A 5 4.99 -1.43 -1.00
CA VAL A 5 4.22 -2.12 -2.06
C VAL A 5 2.79 -1.62 -2.04
N THR A 6 2.28 -1.21 -3.18
CA THR A 6 0.89 -0.83 -3.36
C THR A 6 0.37 -1.35 -4.70
N ASN A 7 -0.93 -1.23 -4.93
CA ASN A 7 -1.52 -1.61 -6.22
C ASN A 7 -2.81 -0.84 -6.47
N ASP A 8 -3.39 -1.07 -7.63
CA ASP A 8 -4.66 -0.48 -8.04
C ASP A 8 -5.82 -1.46 -7.84
N ASP A 9 -5.53 -2.74 -7.76
CA ASP A 9 -6.54 -3.80 -7.72
C ASP A 9 -7.09 -4.12 -6.33
N GLY A 10 -6.44 -3.65 -5.30
CA GLY A 10 -6.90 -3.87 -3.93
C GLY A 10 -6.00 -4.79 -3.12
N ILE A 11 -6.20 -4.72 -1.80
CA ILE A 11 -5.35 -5.43 -0.83
C ILE A 11 -5.42 -6.95 -0.96
N GLU A 12 -6.50 -7.47 -1.51
CA GLU A 12 -6.67 -8.92 -1.64
C GLU A 12 -6.38 -9.45 -3.05
N ALA A 13 -5.92 -8.59 -3.96
CA ALA A 13 -5.61 -9.00 -5.31
C ALA A 13 -4.42 -9.97 -5.34
N ALA A 14 -4.51 -10.98 -6.19
CA ALA A 14 -3.46 -12.00 -6.31
C ALA A 14 -2.13 -11.40 -6.76
N GLY A 15 -2.17 -10.41 -7.65
CA GLY A 15 -0.95 -9.75 -8.13
C GLY A 15 -0.19 -9.02 -7.04
N LEU A 16 -0.90 -8.55 -6.00
CA LEU A 16 -0.26 -7.89 -4.88
C LEU A 16 0.64 -8.84 -4.11
N LYS A 17 0.18 -10.07 -3.91
CA LYS A 17 0.97 -11.09 -3.22
C LYS A 17 2.25 -11.42 -3.98
N ALA A 18 2.16 -11.53 -5.29
CA ALA A 18 3.32 -11.79 -6.13
C ALA A 18 4.34 -10.64 -6.00
N MET A 19 3.85 -9.41 -6.00
CA MET A 19 4.69 -8.24 -5.86
C MET A 19 5.34 -8.18 -4.49
N GLU A 20 4.60 -8.55 -3.46
CA GLU A 20 5.09 -8.60 -2.09
C GLU A 20 6.25 -9.61 -1.97
N GLU A 21 6.12 -10.77 -2.61
CA GLU A 21 7.18 -11.78 -2.60
C GLU A 21 8.44 -11.29 -3.32
N ILE A 22 8.27 -10.59 -4.43
CA ILE A 22 9.40 -9.97 -5.14
C ILE A 22 10.09 -8.97 -4.22
N ALA A 23 9.31 -8.13 -3.54
CA ALA A 23 9.85 -7.13 -2.63
C ALA A 23 10.63 -7.78 -1.48
N ARG A 24 10.12 -8.86 -0.92
CA ARG A 24 10.82 -9.57 0.14
C ARG A 24 12.17 -10.11 -0.32
N GLY A 25 12.22 -10.62 -1.55
CA GLY A 25 13.49 -11.07 -2.13
C GLY A 25 14.49 -9.95 -2.32
N LEU A 26 14.01 -8.79 -2.73
CA LEU A 26 14.88 -7.63 -2.94
C LEU A 26 15.37 -7.01 -1.63
N SER A 27 14.54 -6.99 -0.61
CA SER A 27 14.86 -6.32 0.66
C SER A 27 15.75 -7.15 1.57
N ASN A 28 15.76 -8.45 1.40
CA ASN A 28 16.44 -9.42 2.27
C ASN A 28 15.93 -9.38 3.72
N SER A 29 14.81 -8.72 3.98
CA SER A 29 14.23 -8.64 5.30
C SER A 29 12.72 -8.49 5.19
N ARG A 30 11.99 -9.37 5.86
CA ARG A 30 10.53 -9.30 5.89
C ARG A 30 10.04 -7.99 6.49
N ASN A 31 10.73 -7.51 7.53
CA ASN A 31 10.32 -6.30 8.24
C ASN A 31 10.56 -5.02 7.44
N SER A 32 11.24 -5.12 6.31
CA SER A 32 11.52 -3.96 5.46
C SER A 32 10.52 -3.81 4.32
N VAL A 33 9.55 -4.70 4.22
CA VAL A 33 8.51 -4.64 3.19
C VAL A 33 7.18 -4.26 3.83
N LEU A 34 6.65 -3.11 3.44
CA LEU A 34 5.37 -2.63 3.92
C LEU A 34 4.37 -2.65 2.77
N VAL A 35 3.20 -3.21 3.00
CA VAL A 35 2.13 -3.27 2.00
C VAL A 35 1.01 -2.32 2.43
N VAL A 36 0.72 -1.34 1.60
CA VAL A 36 -0.40 -0.43 1.82
C VAL A 36 -1.15 -0.33 0.50
N ALA A 37 -2.35 -0.85 0.46
CA ALA A 37 -3.11 -0.95 -0.79
C ALA A 37 -4.57 -0.58 -0.55
N PRO A 38 -5.30 -0.23 -1.63
CA PRO A 38 -6.71 0.09 -1.50
C PRO A 38 -7.50 -1.08 -0.93
N GLN A 39 -8.52 -0.77 -0.16
CA GLN A 39 -9.43 -1.76 0.39
C GLN A 39 -10.13 -2.54 -0.72
N GLU A 40 -10.46 -1.87 -1.81
CA GLU A 40 -11.16 -2.43 -2.95
C GLU A 40 -10.48 -2.05 -4.26
N ASN A 41 -10.84 -2.75 -5.33
CA ASN A 41 -10.37 -2.44 -6.67
C ASN A 41 -10.78 -1.04 -7.08
N GLN A 42 -9.83 -0.13 -7.23
CA GLN A 42 -10.09 1.26 -7.59
C GLN A 42 -10.46 1.43 -9.05
N SER A 43 -10.08 0.50 -9.91
CA SER A 43 -10.45 0.54 -11.32
C SER A 43 -11.95 0.38 -11.51
N ALA A 44 -12.62 -0.33 -10.61
CA ALA A 44 -14.06 -0.53 -10.65
C ALA A 44 -14.84 0.63 -10.03
N LYS A 45 -14.18 1.49 -9.28
CA LYS A 45 -14.81 2.62 -8.59
C LYS A 45 -14.61 3.93 -9.35
N SER A 46 -14.82 3.93 -10.64
CA SER A 46 -14.53 5.09 -11.47
C SER A 46 -15.05 6.39 -10.85
N ASN A 47 -14.15 7.33 -10.64
CA ASN A 47 -14.46 8.74 -10.40
C ASN A 47 -15.17 9.15 -9.12
N SER A 48 -15.27 8.32 -8.11
CA SER A 48 -15.77 8.83 -6.83
C SER A 48 -14.63 9.51 -6.07
N ILE A 49 -14.39 10.74 -6.42
CA ILE A 49 -13.46 11.55 -5.65
C ILE A 49 -14.19 12.13 -4.47
N THR A 50 -13.87 11.66 -3.29
CA THR A 50 -14.42 12.21 -2.06
C THR A 50 -13.40 13.13 -1.44
N TYR A 51 -13.52 14.41 -1.68
CA TYR A 51 -12.57 15.40 -1.20
C TYR A 51 -12.61 15.62 0.30
N ASN A 52 -13.75 15.32 0.95
CA ASN A 52 -13.99 15.76 2.31
C ASN A 52 -14.06 14.64 3.33
N LYS A 53 -13.75 13.42 2.96
CA LYS A 53 -13.75 12.32 3.93
C LYS A 53 -12.32 11.89 4.21
N PRO A 54 -11.91 11.85 5.48
CA PRO A 54 -10.68 11.18 5.81
C PRO A 54 -10.81 9.73 5.36
N PHE A 55 -9.82 9.22 4.66
CA PHE A 55 -9.85 7.83 4.25
C PHE A 55 -9.68 6.95 5.50
N GLN A 56 -10.38 5.83 5.50
CA GLN A 56 -10.29 4.88 6.60
C GLN A 56 -9.17 3.90 6.35
N VAL A 57 -8.45 3.55 7.40
CA VAL A 57 -7.33 2.62 7.31
C VAL A 57 -7.63 1.41 8.18
N ARG A 58 -7.50 0.22 7.60
CA ARG A 58 -7.64 -1.03 8.31
C ARG A 58 -6.27 -1.69 8.43
N LYS A 59 -5.76 -1.78 9.65
CA LYS A 59 -4.51 -2.47 9.91
C LYS A 59 -4.75 -3.97 9.93
N ILE A 60 -4.13 -4.68 9.00
CA ILE A 60 -4.23 -6.14 8.93
C ILE A 60 -3.18 -6.77 9.83
N ASN A 61 -1.96 -6.27 9.77
CA ASN A 61 -0.88 -6.62 10.68
C ASN A 61 0.15 -5.49 10.63
N ASP A 62 1.28 -5.63 11.31
CA ASP A 62 2.27 -4.57 11.40
C ASP A 62 2.87 -4.15 10.06
N LEU A 63 2.78 -5.00 9.05
CA LEU A 63 3.39 -4.77 7.74
C LEU A 63 2.36 -4.68 6.61
N ARG A 64 1.06 -4.70 6.93
CA ARG A 64 0.03 -4.76 5.91
C ARG A 64 -1.18 -3.92 6.32
N TYR A 65 -1.53 -2.97 5.47
CA TYR A 65 -2.63 -2.03 5.71
C TYR A 65 -3.51 -1.91 4.49
N ALA A 66 -4.81 -1.81 4.72
CA ALA A 66 -5.77 -1.53 3.65
C ALA A 66 -6.33 -0.13 3.87
N VAL A 67 -6.38 0.66 2.82
CA VAL A 67 -6.84 2.04 2.86
C VAL A 67 -8.10 2.17 2.00
N ASP A 68 -9.13 2.77 2.56
CA ASP A 68 -10.34 3.07 1.79
C ASP A 68 -10.11 4.34 0.99
N GLY A 69 -9.36 4.20 -0.09
CA GLY A 69 -8.95 5.30 -0.93
C GLY A 69 -8.20 4.82 -2.17
N THR A 70 -7.63 5.76 -2.89
CA THR A 70 -6.89 5.49 -4.12
C THR A 70 -5.48 4.98 -3.82
N PRO A 71 -4.75 4.45 -4.82
CA PRO A 71 -3.33 4.13 -4.63
C PRO A 71 -2.51 5.33 -4.18
N THR A 72 -2.83 6.53 -4.66
CA THR A 72 -2.17 7.76 -4.21
C THR A 72 -2.39 7.98 -2.71
N ASP A 73 -3.62 7.76 -2.24
CA ASP A 73 -3.93 7.88 -0.82
C ASP A 73 -3.14 6.88 0.01
N CYS A 74 -2.94 5.68 -0.51
CA CYS A 74 -2.13 4.66 0.15
C CYS A 74 -0.68 5.11 0.31
N VAL A 75 -0.10 5.68 -0.73
CA VAL A 75 1.27 6.18 -0.69
C VAL A 75 1.38 7.34 0.29
N ILE A 76 0.44 8.27 0.26
CA ILE A 76 0.43 9.42 1.17
C ILE A 76 0.36 8.94 2.62
N PHE A 77 -0.56 8.02 2.90
CA PHE A 77 -0.70 7.48 4.25
C PHE A 77 0.60 6.80 4.71
N ALA A 78 1.19 5.96 3.85
CA ALA A 78 2.41 5.27 4.19
C ALA A 78 3.56 6.24 4.48
N MET A 79 3.72 7.25 3.65
CA MET A 79 4.80 8.22 3.80
C MET A 79 4.62 9.08 5.04
N ASP A 80 3.39 9.49 5.34
CA ASP A 80 3.12 10.43 6.41
C ASP A 80 2.99 9.77 7.79
N HIS A 81 2.57 8.52 7.84
CA HIS A 81 2.25 7.86 9.12
C HIS A 81 3.09 6.63 9.40
N LEU A 82 3.41 5.84 8.40
CA LEU A 82 4.09 4.56 8.62
C LEU A 82 5.59 4.63 8.37
N MET A 83 6.02 5.44 7.43
CA MET A 83 7.42 5.57 7.03
C MET A 83 7.92 7.00 7.22
N ARG A 84 7.40 7.65 8.22
CA ARG A 84 7.69 9.05 8.49
C ARG A 84 9.15 9.30 8.82
N GLU A 85 9.74 8.42 9.61
CA GLU A 85 11.12 8.55 10.04
C GLU A 85 12.11 7.90 9.06
N GLN A 86 11.63 6.93 8.31
CA GLN A 86 12.47 6.23 7.33
C GLN A 86 11.67 6.01 6.06
N LYS A 87 11.95 6.82 5.05
CA LYS A 87 11.28 6.73 3.76
C LYS A 87 11.67 5.45 3.03
N PRO A 88 10.81 4.95 2.14
CA PRO A 88 11.16 3.76 1.37
C PRO A 88 12.28 4.05 0.37
N ASP A 89 13.11 3.05 0.14
CA ASP A 89 14.13 3.11 -0.92
C ASP A 89 13.52 2.82 -2.27
N LEU A 90 12.40 2.09 -2.28
CA LEU A 90 11.75 1.66 -3.52
C LEU A 90 10.24 1.56 -3.27
N ILE A 91 9.47 2.00 -4.24
CA ILE A 91 8.01 1.83 -4.24
C ILE A 91 7.65 0.95 -5.43
N LEU A 92 6.99 -0.16 -5.15
CA LEU A 92 6.47 -1.05 -6.18
C LEU A 92 4.96 -0.86 -6.29
N SER A 93 4.50 -0.54 -7.49
CA SER A 93 3.08 -0.31 -7.75
C SER A 93 2.65 -1.14 -8.94
N GLY A 94 1.59 -1.91 -8.75
CA GLY A 94 1.10 -2.77 -9.82
C GLY A 94 -0.35 -2.58 -10.19
#